data_97343156b19cc967db55cc89c2d5e2f8
#
_entry.id   97343156b19cc967db55cc89c2d5e2f8
#
_cell.length_a   1.000
_cell.length_b   1.000
_cell.length_c   1.000
_cell.angle_alpha   90.00
_cell.angle_beta   90.00
_cell.angle_gamma   90.00
#
_symmetry.space_group_name_H-M   'P 1'
#
loop_
_entity.id
_entity.type
_entity.pdbx_description
1 polymer ?
#
loop_
_entity_poly.entity_id
_entity_poly.type
_entity_poly.pdbx_seq_one_letter_code
_entity_poly.pdbx_strand_id
1 'polypeptide(L)'
;RGGIGVKGGEGEQQIELDRRIIRSRIEFLRKELKTVEKSRVEQRKKRQNKAVTAALVGYTNAGKSSLMNRLCRVDILEENKLFATLDSTFRTLNPDTHPPMILIDTVGFISNLPNTLIDGFKTTLESAMEADLLIIVCDISDPSYEKHLQVTYEVLEELKIEDKEVFIVFNKVDLLEDPMRAKIIKRSHPNSVIISSYDEKNIN
;
A
#
# COMPACT_ATOMS: atom_id res chain seq x y z
N ARG A 1 -30.77 -46.12 -41.49
CA ARG A 1 -30.32 -44.74 -41.53
C ARG A 1 -30.66 -44.10 -40.19
N GLY A 2 -29.72 -44.15 -39.26
CA GLY A 2 -29.86 -43.55 -37.94
C GLY A 2 -29.21 -42.16 -37.94
N GLY A 3 -29.98 -41.12 -37.64
CA GLY A 3 -29.47 -39.81 -37.36
C GLY A 3 -28.90 -39.77 -35.98
N ILE A 4 -27.58 -39.47 -35.85
CA ILE A 4 -26.94 -39.18 -34.60
C ILE A 4 -27.31 -37.73 -34.24
N GLY A 5 -28.31 -37.61 -33.34
CA GLY A 5 -28.63 -36.32 -32.73
C GLY A 5 -27.47 -35.89 -31.82
N VAL A 6 -26.81 -34.81 -32.20
CA VAL A 6 -25.82 -34.14 -31.33
C VAL A 6 -26.61 -33.55 -30.16
N LYS A 7 -26.63 -34.26 -29.03
CA LYS A 7 -26.98 -33.69 -27.73
C LYS A 7 -25.83 -32.77 -27.32
N GLY A 8 -25.91 -31.51 -27.68
CA GLY A 8 -25.18 -30.45 -26.98
C GLY A 8 -25.63 -30.52 -25.52
N GLY A 9 -24.71 -30.97 -24.63
CA GLY A 9 -25.09 -31.37 -23.30
C GLY A 9 -25.62 -30.21 -22.45
N GLU A 10 -26.58 -30.50 -21.59
CA GLU A 10 -27.11 -29.57 -20.56
C GLU A 10 -25.97 -28.91 -19.75
N GLY A 11 -24.83 -29.58 -19.61
CA GLY A 11 -23.62 -29.06 -18.98
C GLY A 11 -22.95 -27.90 -19.75
N GLU A 12 -22.95 -27.91 -21.10
CA GLU A 12 -22.39 -26.82 -21.89
C GLU A 12 -23.28 -25.59 -21.81
N GLN A 13 -24.59 -25.72 -21.80
CA GLN A 13 -25.53 -24.63 -21.62
C GLN A 13 -25.41 -24.02 -20.22
N GLN A 14 -25.23 -24.84 -19.20
CA GLN A 14 -25.04 -24.37 -17.83
C GLN A 14 -23.72 -23.57 -17.68
N ILE A 15 -22.62 -24.05 -18.25
CA ILE A 15 -21.32 -23.37 -18.25
C ILE A 15 -21.42 -22.01 -18.98
N GLU A 16 -22.17 -21.96 -20.07
CA GLU A 16 -22.35 -20.72 -20.83
C GLU A 16 -23.21 -19.69 -20.07
N LEU A 17 -24.22 -20.17 -19.36
CA LEU A 17 -25.03 -19.34 -18.46
C LEU A 17 -24.19 -18.78 -17.31
N ASP A 18 -23.39 -19.63 -16.64
CA ASP A 18 -22.52 -19.22 -15.55
C ASP A 18 -21.48 -18.20 -16.01
N ARG A 19 -20.86 -18.41 -17.18
CA ARG A 19 -19.95 -17.43 -17.79
C ARG A 19 -20.63 -16.09 -18.05
N ARG A 20 -21.87 -16.09 -18.49
CA ARG A 20 -22.64 -14.87 -18.73
C ARG A 20 -22.93 -14.13 -17.43
N ILE A 21 -23.32 -14.84 -16.38
CA ILE A 21 -23.55 -14.28 -15.05
C ILE A 21 -22.25 -13.64 -14.50
N ILE A 22 -21.13 -14.36 -14.59
CA ILE A 22 -19.83 -13.85 -14.14
C ILE A 22 -19.43 -12.61 -14.91
N ARG A 23 -19.56 -12.61 -16.26
CA ARG A 23 -19.25 -11.41 -17.07
C ARG A 23 -20.12 -10.22 -16.68
N SER A 24 -21.43 -10.42 -16.52
CA SER A 24 -22.34 -9.35 -16.09
C SER A 24 -21.96 -8.80 -14.72
N ARG A 25 -21.52 -9.68 -13.79
CA ARG A 25 -21.06 -9.27 -12.46
C ARG A 25 -19.77 -8.47 -12.53
N ILE A 26 -18.82 -8.89 -13.37
CA ILE A 26 -17.56 -8.15 -13.61
C ILE A 26 -17.86 -6.76 -14.19
N GLU A 27 -18.74 -6.66 -15.18
CA GLU A 27 -19.12 -5.37 -15.77
C GLU A 27 -19.81 -4.45 -14.76
N PHE A 28 -20.68 -5.00 -13.93
CA PHE A 28 -21.33 -4.26 -12.85
C PHE A 28 -20.29 -3.70 -11.87
N LEU A 29 -19.37 -4.54 -11.38
CA LEU A 29 -18.32 -4.14 -10.46
C LEU A 29 -17.37 -3.09 -11.07
N ARG A 30 -17.05 -3.21 -12.36
CA ARG A 30 -16.25 -2.20 -13.08
C ARG A 30 -16.97 -0.84 -13.15
N LYS A 31 -18.29 -0.82 -13.30
CA LYS A 31 -19.06 0.43 -13.25
C LYS A 31 -19.09 1.04 -11.86
N GLU A 32 -19.24 0.22 -10.84
CA GLU A 32 -19.16 0.68 -9.45
C GLU A 32 -17.79 1.27 -9.11
N LEU A 33 -16.70 0.61 -9.51
CA LEU A 33 -15.34 1.13 -9.36
C LEU A 33 -15.18 2.51 -10.01
N LYS A 34 -15.64 2.70 -11.25
CA LYS A 34 -15.58 4.00 -11.91
C LYS A 34 -16.35 5.11 -11.16
N THR A 35 -17.43 4.76 -10.49
CA THR A 35 -18.19 5.71 -9.67
C THR A 35 -17.43 6.09 -8.40
N VAL A 36 -16.80 5.11 -7.77
CA VAL A 36 -15.93 5.33 -6.60
C VAL A 36 -14.72 6.19 -6.98
N GLU A 37 -14.06 5.92 -8.11
CA GLU A 37 -12.95 6.71 -8.65
C GLU A 37 -13.36 8.19 -8.85
N LYS A 38 -14.50 8.45 -9.47
CA LYS A 38 -15.00 9.83 -9.66
C LYS A 38 -15.23 10.54 -8.32
N SER A 39 -15.86 9.88 -7.38
CA SER A 39 -16.12 10.42 -6.05
C SER A 39 -14.82 10.73 -5.30
N ARG A 40 -13.80 9.87 -5.43
CA ARG A 40 -12.47 10.09 -4.89
C ARG A 40 -11.78 11.30 -5.52
N VAL A 41 -11.81 11.44 -6.84
CA VAL A 41 -11.27 12.61 -7.56
C VAL A 41 -11.88 13.93 -7.06
N GLU A 42 -13.20 13.97 -6.83
CA GLU A 42 -13.86 15.15 -6.29
C GLU A 42 -13.46 15.46 -4.84
N GLN A 43 -13.33 14.44 -4.01
CA GLN A 43 -12.84 14.59 -2.64
C GLN A 43 -11.39 15.10 -2.60
N ARG A 44 -10.56 14.67 -3.56
CA ARG A 44 -9.17 15.11 -3.74
C ARG A 44 -9.06 16.60 -4.02
N LYS A 45 -9.79 17.10 -5.04
CA LYS A 45 -9.81 18.52 -5.39
C LYS A 45 -10.15 19.43 -4.20
N LYS A 46 -10.94 18.92 -3.25
CA LYS A 46 -11.27 19.62 -2.01
C LYS A 46 -10.14 19.62 -0.97
N ARG A 47 -9.22 18.63 -1.03
CA ARG A 47 -8.09 18.47 -0.08
C ARG A 47 -6.83 19.19 -0.54
N GLN A 48 -6.52 19.20 -1.84
CA GLN A 48 -5.27 19.72 -2.42
C GLN A 48 -4.88 21.15 -2.03
N ASN A 49 -5.81 21.95 -1.52
CA ASN A 49 -5.52 23.32 -1.10
C ASN A 49 -5.50 23.53 0.43
N LYS A 50 -5.55 22.46 1.25
CA LYS A 50 -5.75 22.60 2.70
C LYS A 50 -4.83 21.75 3.58
N ALA A 51 -4.16 20.75 3.07
CA ALA A 51 -3.32 19.85 3.86
C ALA A 51 -2.19 19.27 3.00
N VAL A 52 -1.02 19.07 3.61
CA VAL A 52 0.09 18.30 3.02
C VAL A 52 -0.18 16.81 3.26
N THR A 53 0.03 15.98 2.23
CA THR A 53 -0.24 14.54 2.30
C THR A 53 1.06 13.74 2.20
N ALA A 54 1.25 12.76 3.08
CA ALA A 54 2.38 11.85 3.05
C ALA A 54 1.87 10.40 3.05
N ALA A 55 2.28 9.60 2.07
CA ALA A 55 1.88 8.20 1.98
C ALA A 55 2.97 7.27 2.51
N LEU A 56 2.57 6.33 3.38
CA LEU A 56 3.42 5.26 3.87
C LEU A 56 3.38 4.11 2.87
N VAL A 57 4.50 3.82 2.25
CA VAL A 57 4.67 2.73 1.29
C VAL A 57 5.79 1.78 1.77
N GLY A 58 5.83 0.57 1.25
CA GLY A 58 6.88 -0.38 1.60
C GLY A 58 6.36 -1.80 1.67
N TYR A 59 7.27 -2.73 1.92
CA TYR A 59 6.98 -4.16 1.95
C TYR A 59 5.95 -4.52 3.03
N THR A 60 5.25 -5.67 2.86
CA THR A 60 4.31 -6.14 3.90
C THR A 60 5.04 -6.36 5.22
N ASN A 61 4.37 -6.14 6.32
CA ASN A 61 4.91 -6.27 7.67
C ASN A 61 6.14 -5.40 8.00
N ALA A 62 6.42 -4.35 7.21
CA ALA A 62 7.48 -3.39 7.50
C ALA A 62 7.16 -2.46 8.70
N GLY A 63 5.91 -2.48 9.16
CA GLY A 63 5.44 -1.67 10.30
C GLY A 63 4.85 -0.32 9.90
N LYS A 64 4.27 -0.19 8.69
CA LYS A 64 3.62 1.05 8.22
C LYS A 64 2.48 1.48 9.13
N SER A 65 1.54 0.57 9.40
CA SER A 65 0.38 0.85 10.26
C SER A 65 0.79 1.11 11.71
N SER A 66 1.82 0.39 12.23
CA SER A 66 2.40 0.65 13.54
C SER A 66 2.99 2.06 13.63
N LEU A 67 3.77 2.45 12.62
CA LEU A 67 4.34 3.79 12.54
C LEU A 67 3.24 4.85 12.48
N MET A 68 2.21 4.64 11.65
CA MET A 68 1.09 5.57 11.55
C MET A 68 0.34 5.71 12.89
N ASN A 69 0.02 4.61 13.56
CA ASN A 69 -0.65 4.63 14.85
C ASN A 69 0.16 5.43 15.87
N ARG A 70 1.47 5.22 15.89
CA ARG A 70 2.37 5.91 16.79
C ARG A 70 2.45 7.42 16.53
N LEU A 71 2.64 7.81 15.28
CA LEU A 71 2.72 9.19 14.88
C LEU A 71 1.41 9.95 15.09
N CYS A 72 0.27 9.29 14.86
CA CYS A 72 -1.06 9.89 15.04
C CYS A 72 -1.62 9.73 16.45
N ARG A 73 -0.87 9.12 17.38
CA ARG A 73 -1.28 8.85 18.77
C ARG A 73 -2.64 8.15 18.90
N VAL A 74 -2.85 7.13 18.06
CA VAL A 74 -4.10 6.35 18.02
C VAL A 74 -3.78 4.89 18.28
N ASP A 75 -4.49 4.30 19.25
CA ASP A 75 -4.39 2.87 19.54
C ASP A 75 -5.37 2.09 18.65
N ILE A 76 -4.87 1.56 17.54
CA ILE A 76 -5.60 0.60 16.72
C ILE A 76 -4.88 -0.74 16.77
N LEU A 77 -5.67 -1.81 16.83
CA LEU A 77 -5.18 -3.18 16.77
C LEU A 77 -4.26 -3.38 15.57
N GLU A 78 -3.01 -3.66 15.87
CA GLU A 78 -1.99 -4.02 14.89
C GLU A 78 -2.07 -5.52 14.62
N GLU A 79 -2.26 -5.90 13.38
CA GLU A 79 -2.21 -7.29 12.99
C GLU A 79 -0.88 -7.59 12.29
N ASN A 80 -0.07 -8.47 12.87
CA ASN A 80 1.15 -9.01 12.24
C ASN A 80 0.78 -10.01 11.14
N LYS A 81 0.01 -9.57 10.15
CA LYS A 81 -0.42 -10.38 9.01
C LYS A 81 0.01 -9.74 7.70
N LEU A 82 0.24 -10.58 6.69
CA LEU A 82 0.41 -10.11 5.33
C LEU A 82 -0.89 -9.39 4.89
N PHE A 83 -0.75 -8.21 4.27
CA PHE A 83 -1.89 -7.39 3.82
C PHE A 83 -2.86 -7.00 4.95
N ALA A 84 -2.34 -6.65 6.13
CA ALA A 84 -3.16 -6.16 7.24
C ALA A 84 -3.97 -4.91 6.84
N THR A 85 -3.44 -4.08 5.94
CA THR A 85 -4.12 -2.92 5.36
C THR A 85 -4.51 -3.24 3.92
N LEU A 86 -5.81 -3.33 3.63
CA LEU A 86 -6.36 -3.51 2.28
C LEU A 86 -6.88 -2.21 1.69
N ASP A 87 -7.44 -1.33 2.52
CA ASP A 87 -7.93 -0.01 2.14
C ASP A 87 -7.04 1.09 2.71
N SER A 88 -6.77 2.13 1.91
CA SER A 88 -5.99 3.27 2.39
C SER A 88 -6.65 3.96 3.57
N THR A 89 -5.93 4.10 4.67
CA THR A 89 -6.39 4.79 5.87
C THR A 89 -5.77 6.18 5.93
N PHE A 90 -6.58 7.21 6.16
CA PHE A 90 -6.16 8.60 6.23
C PHE A 90 -6.20 9.11 7.67
N ARG A 91 -5.12 9.73 8.16
CA ARG A 91 -5.04 10.28 9.51
C ARG A 91 -4.27 11.58 9.55
N THR A 92 -4.74 12.52 10.35
CA THR A 92 -4.01 13.76 10.62
C THR A 92 -2.87 13.49 11.60
N LEU A 93 -1.65 13.86 11.22
CA LEU A 93 -0.45 13.66 12.03
C LEU A 93 -0.51 14.52 13.30
N ASN A 94 -0.68 15.81 13.13
CA ASN A 94 -0.85 16.76 14.22
C ASN A 94 -1.86 17.83 13.78
N PRO A 95 -3.05 17.93 14.44
CA PRO A 95 -4.07 18.88 14.05
C PRO A 95 -3.66 20.35 14.25
N ASP A 96 -2.63 20.63 15.06
CA ASP A 96 -2.16 21.97 15.38
C ASP A 96 -1.15 22.52 14.35
N THR A 97 -0.69 21.68 13.39
CA THR A 97 0.20 22.13 12.31
C THR A 97 -0.57 22.87 11.21
N HIS A 98 0.03 23.93 10.67
CA HIS A 98 -0.55 24.69 9.56
C HIS A 98 0.46 24.79 8.41
N PRO A 99 0.17 24.21 7.24
CA PRO A 99 -0.99 23.36 6.92
C PRO A 99 -0.96 22.03 7.70
N PRO A 100 -2.12 21.41 7.99
CA PRO A 100 -2.16 20.09 8.61
C PRO A 100 -1.54 19.05 7.68
N MET A 101 -0.83 18.08 8.25
CA MET A 101 -0.28 16.94 7.52
C MET A 101 -1.18 15.72 7.70
N ILE A 102 -1.52 15.07 6.59
CA ILE A 102 -2.31 13.84 6.55
C ILE A 102 -1.39 12.69 6.17
N LEU A 103 -1.31 11.69 7.02
CA LEU A 103 -0.68 10.41 6.72
C LEU A 103 -1.68 9.46 6.05
N ILE A 104 -1.20 8.74 5.05
CA ILE A 104 -1.98 7.76 4.30
C ILE A 104 -1.26 6.41 4.46
N ASP A 105 -1.90 5.45 5.14
CA ASP A 105 -1.40 4.07 5.18
C ASP A 105 -1.87 3.34 3.93
N THR A 106 -0.97 2.60 3.30
CA THR A 106 -1.25 1.87 2.07
C THR A 106 -1.03 0.37 2.24
N VAL A 107 -1.53 -0.40 1.30
CA VAL A 107 -1.25 -1.84 1.22
C VAL A 107 0.26 -2.10 1.12
N GLY A 108 0.73 -3.15 1.81
CA GLY A 108 2.14 -3.55 1.73
C GLY A 108 2.45 -4.31 0.44
N PHE A 109 3.64 -4.07 -0.11
CA PHE A 109 4.14 -4.77 -1.29
C PHE A 109 4.66 -6.16 -0.94
N ILE A 110 4.63 -7.07 -1.91
CA ILE A 110 5.23 -8.40 -1.85
C ILE A 110 6.05 -8.66 -3.11
N SER A 111 7.03 -9.54 -2.99
CA SER A 111 7.79 -10.02 -4.16
C SER A 111 6.89 -10.80 -5.12
N ASN A 112 7.10 -10.61 -6.43
CA ASN A 112 6.35 -11.30 -7.48
C ASN A 112 4.83 -11.08 -7.41
N LEU A 113 4.40 -9.83 -7.19
CA LEU A 113 2.98 -9.49 -7.20
C LEU A 113 2.43 -9.79 -8.61
N PRO A 114 1.42 -10.67 -8.76
CA PRO A 114 0.80 -10.89 -10.06
C PRO A 114 0.19 -9.60 -10.60
N ASN A 115 0.34 -9.32 -11.91
CA ASN A 115 -0.21 -8.12 -12.54
C ASN A 115 -1.72 -7.93 -12.30
N THR A 116 -2.45 -9.03 -12.18
CA THR A 116 -3.90 -9.02 -11.85
C THR A 116 -4.18 -8.47 -10.44
N LEU A 117 -3.25 -8.65 -9.49
CA LEU A 117 -3.35 -8.09 -8.15
C LEU A 117 -2.88 -6.62 -8.13
N ILE A 118 -1.91 -6.24 -8.97
CA ILE A 118 -1.51 -4.84 -9.14
C ILE A 118 -2.71 -4.00 -9.58
N ASP A 119 -3.51 -4.48 -10.54
CA ASP A 119 -4.74 -3.81 -10.96
C ASP A 119 -5.78 -3.70 -9.82
N GLY A 120 -5.87 -4.70 -8.95
CA GLY A 120 -6.73 -4.68 -7.76
C GLY A 120 -6.26 -3.68 -6.69
N PHE A 121 -4.94 -3.56 -6.50
CA PHE A 121 -4.33 -2.63 -5.54
C PHE A 121 -4.11 -1.23 -6.10
N LYS A 122 -4.23 -1.03 -7.41
CA LYS A 122 -4.04 0.26 -8.07
C LYS A 122 -4.87 1.36 -7.41
N THR A 123 -6.11 1.06 -7.05
CA THR A 123 -7.00 2.01 -6.39
C THR A 123 -6.53 2.44 -5.00
N THR A 124 -5.87 1.53 -4.25
CA THR A 124 -5.29 1.85 -2.93
C THR A 124 -3.93 2.53 -3.08
N LEU A 125 -3.17 2.17 -4.11
CA LEU A 125 -1.88 2.79 -4.44
C LEU A 125 -2.04 4.16 -5.13
N GLU A 126 -3.19 4.43 -5.75
CA GLU A 126 -3.50 5.77 -6.28
C GLU A 126 -3.38 6.86 -5.21
N SER A 127 -3.72 6.53 -3.95
CA SER A 127 -3.54 7.46 -2.83
C SER A 127 -2.06 7.79 -2.57
N ALA A 128 -1.14 6.84 -2.82
CA ALA A 128 0.30 7.08 -2.78
C ALA A 128 0.76 7.90 -4.00
N MET A 129 0.20 7.62 -5.19
CA MET A 129 0.51 8.39 -6.41
C MET A 129 0.17 9.86 -6.28
N GLU A 130 -0.72 10.23 -5.38
CA GLU A 130 -1.22 11.60 -5.22
C GLU A 130 -0.70 12.32 -3.99
N ALA A 131 -0.07 11.60 -3.09
CA ALA A 131 0.57 12.20 -1.92
C ALA A 131 1.67 13.18 -2.34
N ASP A 132 1.90 14.23 -1.55
CA ASP A 132 2.96 15.19 -1.78
C ASP A 132 4.33 14.62 -1.44
N LEU A 133 4.38 13.68 -0.49
CA LEU A 133 5.59 13.00 -0.01
C LEU A 133 5.35 11.50 0.08
N LEU A 134 6.36 10.70 -0.26
CA LEU A 134 6.38 9.27 -0.01
C LEU A 134 7.31 8.94 1.15
N ILE A 135 6.82 8.14 2.08
CA ILE A 135 7.62 7.62 3.19
C ILE A 135 7.75 6.10 2.99
N ILE A 136 8.93 5.66 2.57
CA ILE A 136 9.24 4.23 2.45
C ILE A 136 9.59 3.68 3.82
N VAL A 137 8.77 2.75 4.32
CA VAL A 137 9.02 2.04 5.58
C VAL A 137 9.65 0.69 5.26
N CYS A 138 10.83 0.44 5.83
CA CYS A 138 11.60 -0.78 5.61
C CYS A 138 11.97 -1.43 6.95
N ASP A 139 11.72 -2.74 7.07
CA ASP A 139 12.09 -3.53 8.24
C ASP A 139 13.57 -3.93 8.16
N ILE A 140 14.44 -3.33 8.98
CA ILE A 140 15.88 -3.65 8.99
C ILE A 140 16.24 -4.88 9.80
N SER A 141 15.32 -5.44 10.54
CA SER A 141 15.53 -6.71 11.24
C SER A 141 15.52 -7.91 10.29
N ASP A 142 14.84 -7.76 9.14
CA ASP A 142 14.82 -8.79 8.10
C ASP A 142 16.17 -8.80 7.34
N PRO A 143 16.85 -9.96 7.22
CA PRO A 143 18.07 -10.08 6.43
C PRO A 143 17.93 -9.66 4.96
N SER A 144 16.71 -9.76 4.41
CA SER A 144 16.38 -9.41 3.02
C SER A 144 15.91 -7.96 2.83
N TYR A 145 16.13 -7.07 3.82
CA TYR A 145 15.62 -5.70 3.79
C TYR A 145 16.00 -4.91 2.51
N GLU A 146 17.21 -5.12 1.98
CA GLU A 146 17.67 -4.48 0.73
C GLU A 146 16.81 -4.93 -0.46
N LYS A 147 16.50 -6.23 -0.53
CA LYS A 147 15.61 -6.77 -1.56
C LYS A 147 14.19 -6.21 -1.41
N HIS A 148 13.67 -6.08 -0.19
CA HIS A 148 12.36 -5.49 0.07
C HIS A 148 12.31 -4.01 -0.33
N LEU A 149 13.38 -3.28 -0.08
CA LEU A 149 13.53 -1.90 -0.51
C LEU A 149 13.57 -1.80 -2.04
N GLN A 150 14.33 -2.67 -2.71
CA GLN A 150 14.38 -2.76 -4.16
C GLN A 150 13.00 -3.04 -4.77
N VAL A 151 12.28 -4.07 -4.28
CA VAL A 151 10.90 -4.38 -4.71
C VAL A 151 9.97 -3.17 -4.55
N THR A 152 10.14 -2.42 -3.46
CA THR A 152 9.36 -1.20 -3.23
C THR A 152 9.62 -0.17 -4.33
N TYR A 153 10.87 0.06 -4.69
CA TYR A 153 11.21 0.98 -5.79
C TYR A 153 10.71 0.49 -7.15
N GLU A 154 10.84 -0.80 -7.46
CA GLU A 154 10.33 -1.39 -8.70
C GLU A 154 8.81 -1.16 -8.85
N VAL A 155 8.04 -1.36 -7.77
CA VAL A 155 6.59 -1.10 -7.78
C VAL A 155 6.28 0.39 -7.95
N LEU A 156 7.04 1.28 -7.31
CA LEU A 156 6.85 2.73 -7.48
C LEU A 156 7.15 3.17 -8.92
N GLU A 157 8.16 2.60 -9.56
CA GLU A 157 8.51 2.82 -10.97
C GLU A 157 7.39 2.31 -11.91
N GLU A 158 6.88 1.10 -11.70
CA GLU A 158 5.75 0.56 -12.46
C GLU A 158 4.50 1.45 -12.36
N LEU A 159 4.29 2.07 -11.21
CA LEU A 159 3.21 3.02 -10.97
C LEU A 159 3.51 4.43 -11.52
N LYS A 160 4.70 4.64 -12.12
CA LYS A 160 5.17 5.94 -12.65
C LYS A 160 5.18 7.05 -11.60
N ILE A 161 5.64 6.72 -10.40
CA ILE A 161 5.79 7.67 -9.29
C ILE A 161 7.26 8.10 -9.21
N GLU A 162 7.77 8.76 -10.25
CA GLU A 162 9.20 9.11 -10.37
C GLU A 162 9.52 10.51 -9.82
N ASP A 163 8.55 11.45 -9.83
CA ASP A 163 8.78 12.88 -9.56
C ASP A 163 8.48 13.29 -8.10
N LYS A 164 8.46 12.34 -7.16
CA LYS A 164 8.10 12.65 -5.77
C LYS A 164 9.30 12.61 -4.84
N GLU A 165 9.27 13.47 -3.84
CA GLU A 165 10.19 13.35 -2.73
C GLU A 165 9.95 12.04 -1.97
N VAL A 166 11.03 11.30 -1.75
CA VAL A 166 11.03 10.02 -1.05
C VAL A 166 11.86 10.14 0.21
N PHE A 167 11.24 9.81 1.34
CA PHE A 167 11.91 9.71 2.63
C PHE A 167 11.93 8.26 3.12
N ILE A 168 13.10 7.77 3.53
CA ILE A 168 13.24 6.36 3.96
C ILE A 168 13.25 6.29 5.47
N VAL A 169 12.39 5.44 6.01
CA VAL A 169 12.31 5.09 7.42
C VAL A 169 12.69 3.62 7.59
N PHE A 170 13.83 3.38 8.20
CA PHE A 170 14.28 2.06 8.60
C PHE A 170 13.72 1.74 10.00
N ASN A 171 12.75 0.85 10.03
CA ASN A 171 12.00 0.49 11.23
C ASN A 171 12.51 -0.80 11.87
N LYS A 172 12.07 -1.08 13.09
CA LYS A 172 12.37 -2.27 13.90
C LYS A 172 13.85 -2.39 14.32
N VAL A 173 14.50 -1.26 14.59
CA VAL A 173 15.88 -1.24 15.07
C VAL A 173 16.04 -1.99 16.40
N ASP A 174 14.98 -2.07 17.19
CA ASP A 174 14.90 -2.80 18.46
C ASP A 174 15.10 -4.31 18.30
N LEU A 175 14.85 -4.85 17.10
CA LEU A 175 15.02 -6.28 16.80
C LEU A 175 16.39 -6.60 16.19
N LEU A 176 17.30 -5.62 16.02
CA LEU A 176 18.65 -5.87 15.53
C LEU A 176 19.53 -6.50 16.62
N GLU A 177 20.09 -7.65 16.31
CA GLU A 177 21.08 -8.30 17.18
C GLU A 177 22.41 -7.51 17.26
N ASP A 178 22.82 -6.91 16.13
CA ASP A 178 24.04 -6.10 16.04
C ASP A 178 23.74 -4.61 15.83
N PRO A 179 23.97 -3.74 16.84
CA PRO A 179 23.78 -2.29 16.71
C PRO A 179 24.68 -1.62 15.66
N MET A 180 25.81 -2.25 15.26
CA MET A 180 26.67 -1.72 14.22
C MET A 180 25.99 -1.72 12.86
N ARG A 181 25.08 -2.65 12.62
CA ARG A 181 24.28 -2.74 11.38
C ARG A 181 23.48 -1.46 11.15
N ALA A 182 22.85 -0.91 12.17
CA ALA A 182 22.13 0.37 12.07
C ALA A 182 23.05 1.52 11.63
N LYS A 183 24.29 1.58 12.15
CA LYS A 183 25.26 2.60 11.76
C LYS A 183 25.70 2.45 10.29
N ILE A 184 25.87 1.22 9.82
CA ILE A 184 26.22 0.93 8.43
C ILE A 184 25.07 1.39 7.51
N ILE A 185 23.83 1.01 7.81
CA ILE A 185 22.63 1.42 7.07
C ILE A 185 22.51 2.94 7.00
N LYS A 186 22.71 3.63 8.13
CA LYS A 186 22.67 5.10 8.18
C LYS A 186 23.75 5.75 7.32
N ARG A 187 24.94 5.16 7.22
CA ARG A 187 26.01 5.66 6.33
C ARG A 187 25.67 5.49 4.85
N SER A 188 25.06 4.35 4.49
CA SER A 188 24.63 4.08 3.12
C SER A 188 23.43 4.93 2.69
N HIS A 189 22.59 5.35 3.66
CA HIS A 189 21.38 6.13 3.43
C HIS A 189 21.36 7.36 4.35
N PRO A 190 22.16 8.40 4.07
CA PRO A 190 22.32 9.55 4.97
C PRO A 190 21.01 10.33 5.20
N ASN A 191 20.12 10.37 4.17
CA ASN A 191 18.81 11.05 4.23
C ASN A 191 17.68 10.16 4.75
N SER A 192 18.00 9.12 5.54
CA SER A 192 17.00 8.26 6.17
C SER A 192 16.91 8.47 7.67
N VAL A 193 15.90 7.95 8.32
CA VAL A 193 15.85 7.77 9.78
C VAL A 193 15.77 6.31 10.14
N ILE A 194 16.32 5.97 11.32
CA ILE A 194 16.27 4.63 11.87
C ILE A 194 15.50 4.71 13.19
N ILE A 195 14.43 3.95 13.28
CA ILE A 195 13.48 4.00 14.39
C ILE A 195 13.07 2.60 14.86
N SER A 196 12.44 2.57 16.02
CA SER A 196 11.50 1.52 16.42
C SER A 196 10.12 2.12 16.60
N SER A 197 9.12 1.58 15.92
CA SER A 197 7.72 2.01 16.11
C SER A 197 7.21 1.70 17.53
N TYR A 198 7.91 0.87 18.29
CA TYR A 198 7.58 0.52 19.68
C TYR A 198 8.34 1.35 20.72
N ASP A 199 9.41 2.06 20.34
CA ASP A 199 10.21 2.87 21.27
C ASP A 199 9.90 4.36 21.10
N GLU A 200 9.34 4.99 22.14
CA GLU A 200 8.98 6.42 22.15
C GLU A 200 10.17 7.36 21.99
N LYS A 201 11.35 6.93 22.42
CA LYS A 201 12.56 7.79 22.41
C LYS A 201 13.07 8.12 21.01
N ASN A 202 12.70 7.35 20.01
CA ASN A 202 13.23 7.47 18.65
C ASN A 202 12.25 8.12 17.65
N ILE A 203 11.07 8.56 18.11
CA ILE A 203 10.01 9.12 17.24
C ILE A 203 9.71 10.59 17.57
N ASN A 204 10.25 11.11 18.67
CA ASN A 204 10.07 12.52 19.09
C ASN A 204 11.18 13.43 18.55
#